data_b208e188d778819bc377df3143a5559a
#
_entry.id   b208e188d778819bc377df3143a5559a
#
_cell.length_a   1.000
_cell.length_b   1.000
_cell.length_c   1.000
_cell.angle_alpha   90.00
_cell.angle_beta   90.00
_cell.angle_gamma   90.00
#
_symmetry.space_group_name_H-M   'P 1'
#
loop_
_entity.id
_entity.type
_entity.pdbx_description
1 polymer ?
#
loop_
_entity_poly.entity_id
_entity_poly.type
_entity_poly.pdbx_seq_one_letter_code
_entity_poly.pdbx_strand_id
1 'polypeptide(L)'
;AWADVPMHRIALAGHSFGARTAQALAGQTFPNAGGWSGIDQRIKAFVAMSPALGKGVSAAQATSDAKAMTRPMLVVSGSLDGEVLGNGESVESRRRVYDALPAGAKALLWIPGADHLSFAGNEKLIPSNFLIRRENATLASEAAHHRSVAAATVAWLKGQLLGQPMGVPAGLAAEDLWLRG
;
A
#
# COMPACT_ATOMS: atom_id res chain seq x y z
N ALA A 1 -16.33 22.18 14.00
CA ALA A 1 -15.44 21.71 12.92
C ALA A 1 -15.33 20.18 12.83
N TRP A 2 -15.23 19.45 13.96
CA TRP A 2 -15.16 17.97 13.92
C TRP A 2 -16.54 17.30 13.79
N ALA A 3 -17.62 18.00 14.19
CA ALA A 3 -19.00 17.50 14.11
C ALA A 3 -19.48 17.26 12.65
N ASP A 4 -18.82 17.91 11.67
CA ASP A 4 -19.19 17.84 10.26
C ASP A 4 -18.44 16.76 9.48
N VAL A 5 -17.51 16.03 10.13
CA VAL A 5 -16.78 14.94 9.49
C VAL A 5 -17.68 13.73 9.33
N PRO A 6 -17.90 13.23 8.10
CA PRO A 6 -18.75 12.07 7.87
C PRO A 6 -18.06 10.78 8.34
N MET A 7 -18.24 10.42 9.59
CA MET A 7 -17.62 9.24 10.24
C MET A 7 -17.91 7.90 9.55
N HIS A 8 -18.85 7.86 8.64
CA HIS A 8 -19.13 6.70 7.79
C HIS A 8 -18.26 6.64 6.52
N ARG A 9 -17.38 7.63 6.31
CA ARG A 9 -16.51 7.76 5.13
C ARG A 9 -15.02 7.89 5.52
N ILE A 10 -14.58 7.08 6.47
CA ILE A 10 -13.18 7.07 6.92
C ILE A 10 -12.39 6.08 6.07
N ALA A 11 -11.24 6.50 5.59
CA ALA A 11 -10.22 5.63 5.03
C ALA A 11 -8.91 5.76 5.80
N LEU A 12 -8.06 4.75 5.72
CA LEU A 12 -6.72 4.74 6.30
C LEU A 12 -5.69 4.51 5.19
N ALA A 13 -4.72 5.41 5.09
CA ALA A 13 -3.56 5.26 4.23
C ALA A 13 -2.29 5.19 5.09
N GLY A 14 -1.35 4.35 4.68
CA GLY A 14 -0.07 4.24 5.37
C GLY A 14 1.05 3.74 4.47
N HIS A 15 2.27 4.18 4.76
CA HIS A 15 3.49 3.75 4.10
C HIS A 15 4.35 2.92 5.06
N SER A 16 4.96 1.84 4.57
CA SER A 16 5.91 1.01 5.33
C SER A 16 5.27 0.45 6.62
N PHE A 17 5.71 0.84 7.81
CA PHE A 17 5.06 0.49 9.07
C PHE A 17 3.60 0.97 9.15
N GLY A 18 3.30 2.13 8.55
CA GLY A 18 1.92 2.62 8.42
C GLY A 18 1.07 1.71 7.52
N ALA A 19 1.66 1.10 6.48
CA ALA A 19 0.98 0.11 5.66
C ALA A 19 0.67 -1.17 6.48
N ARG A 20 1.60 -1.64 7.32
CA ARG A 20 1.33 -2.76 8.26
C ARG A 20 0.22 -2.43 9.24
N THR A 21 0.17 -1.19 9.74
CA THR A 21 -0.93 -0.73 10.58
C THR A 21 -2.26 -0.79 9.82
N ALA A 22 -2.28 -0.32 8.56
CA ALA A 22 -3.46 -0.40 7.70
C ALA A 22 -3.90 -1.85 7.47
N GLN A 23 -2.96 -2.76 7.18
CA GLN A 23 -3.22 -4.19 7.02
C GLN A 23 -3.81 -4.81 8.31
N ALA A 24 -3.24 -4.51 9.47
CA ALA A 24 -3.73 -5.01 10.77
C ALA A 24 -5.16 -4.51 11.07
N LEU A 25 -5.43 -3.22 10.85
CA LEU A 25 -6.76 -2.63 11.05
C LEU A 25 -7.77 -3.07 9.98
N ALA A 26 -7.31 -3.55 8.83
CA ALA A 26 -8.14 -4.21 7.83
C ALA A 26 -8.49 -5.65 8.20
N GLY A 27 -7.71 -6.28 9.09
CA GLY A 27 -7.96 -7.64 9.59
C GLY A 27 -6.85 -8.65 9.30
N GLN A 28 -5.69 -8.21 8.79
CA GLN A 28 -4.56 -9.13 8.62
C GLN A 28 -4.08 -9.65 9.98
N THR A 29 -3.85 -10.93 10.06
CA THR A 29 -3.21 -11.57 11.22
C THR A 29 -1.70 -11.53 11.05
N PHE A 30 -0.98 -11.24 12.13
CA PHE A 30 0.48 -11.29 12.18
C PHE A 30 0.93 -12.32 13.22
N PRO A 31 1.16 -13.58 12.83
CA PRO A 31 1.48 -14.66 13.78
C PRO A 31 2.69 -14.35 14.66
N ASN A 32 3.73 -13.74 14.09
CA ASN A 32 4.95 -13.36 14.82
C ASN A 32 4.77 -12.17 15.77
N ALA A 33 3.60 -11.53 15.74
CA ALA A 33 3.20 -10.48 16.68
C ALA A 33 2.10 -10.96 17.64
N GLY A 34 2.14 -12.22 18.01
CA GLY A 34 1.16 -12.82 18.92
C GLY A 34 -0.22 -13.05 18.31
N GLY A 35 -0.31 -13.10 16.98
CA GLY A 35 -1.58 -13.28 16.27
C GLY A 35 -2.50 -12.06 16.33
N TRP A 36 -1.99 -10.89 16.72
CA TRP A 36 -2.79 -9.68 16.84
C TRP A 36 -3.35 -9.25 15.49
N SER A 37 -4.63 -8.94 15.51
CA SER A 37 -5.36 -8.33 14.40
C SER A 37 -6.35 -7.32 15.01
N GLY A 38 -6.37 -6.12 14.48
CA GLY A 38 -7.13 -5.01 15.08
C GLY A 38 -8.19 -4.46 14.13
N ILE A 39 -9.20 -5.27 13.78
CA ILE A 39 -10.25 -4.80 12.86
C ILE A 39 -10.96 -3.56 13.42
N ASP A 40 -10.89 -2.43 12.71
CA ASP A 40 -11.67 -1.24 13.01
C ASP A 40 -12.79 -1.04 11.98
N GLN A 41 -14.03 -1.28 12.39
CA GLN A 41 -15.22 -1.23 11.53
C GLN A 41 -15.56 0.18 11.02
N ARG A 42 -14.99 1.23 11.60
CA ARG A 42 -15.17 2.61 11.15
C ARG A 42 -14.46 2.88 9.82
N ILE A 43 -13.33 2.22 9.59
CA ILE A 43 -12.53 2.39 8.38
C ILE A 43 -13.16 1.61 7.23
N LYS A 44 -13.52 2.29 6.15
CA LYS A 44 -14.26 1.73 5.01
C LYS A 44 -13.37 1.34 3.83
N ALA A 45 -12.19 1.97 3.71
CA ALA A 45 -11.22 1.68 2.65
C ALA A 45 -9.79 1.88 3.15
N PHE A 46 -8.86 1.18 2.53
CA PHE A 46 -7.45 1.20 2.91
C PHE A 46 -6.55 1.49 1.71
N VAL A 47 -5.41 2.14 2.00
CA VAL A 47 -4.30 2.29 1.05
C VAL A 47 -3.02 1.86 1.77
N ALA A 48 -2.40 0.79 1.30
CA ALA A 48 -1.16 0.25 1.83
C ALA A 48 -0.02 0.49 0.83
N MET A 49 0.82 1.49 1.10
CA MET A 49 1.98 1.82 0.27
C MET A 49 3.21 1.09 0.81
N SER A 50 3.88 0.34 -0.06
CA SER A 50 5.01 -0.51 0.32
C SER A 50 4.67 -1.44 1.50
N PRO A 51 3.59 -2.24 1.39
CA PRO A 51 3.19 -3.15 2.45
C PRO A 51 4.19 -4.29 2.64
N ALA A 52 4.10 -5.02 3.74
CA ALA A 52 4.97 -6.15 4.03
C ALA A 52 4.17 -7.33 4.59
N LEU A 53 4.61 -8.55 4.25
CA LEU A 53 4.09 -9.79 4.85
C LEU A 53 4.92 -10.24 6.06
N GLY A 54 6.21 -9.91 6.06
CA GLY A 54 7.20 -10.43 6.99
C GLY A 54 8.07 -11.52 6.36
N LYS A 55 9.28 -11.65 6.90
CA LYS A 55 10.29 -12.58 6.38
C LYS A 55 9.78 -14.03 6.41
N GLY A 56 9.94 -14.73 5.30
CA GLY A 56 9.66 -16.17 5.21
C GLY A 56 8.19 -16.55 5.14
N VAL A 57 7.27 -15.59 5.04
CA VAL A 57 5.84 -15.89 4.90
C VAL A 57 5.57 -16.50 3.53
N SER A 58 5.04 -17.73 3.49
CA SER A 58 4.65 -18.41 2.26
C SER A 58 3.38 -17.79 1.67
N ALA A 59 3.10 -18.06 0.38
CA ALA A 59 1.86 -17.60 -0.26
C ALA A 59 0.60 -18.15 0.43
N ALA A 60 0.63 -19.41 0.84
CA ALA A 60 -0.49 -20.02 1.57
C ALA A 60 -0.73 -19.37 2.94
N GLN A 61 0.36 -19.08 3.67
CA GLN A 61 0.27 -18.37 4.94
C GLN A 61 -0.25 -16.95 4.75
N ALA A 62 0.26 -16.21 3.73
CA ALA A 62 -0.21 -14.87 3.42
C ALA A 62 -1.72 -14.83 3.14
N THR A 63 -2.22 -15.79 2.35
CA THR A 63 -3.66 -15.92 2.06
C THR A 63 -4.46 -16.22 3.34
N SER A 64 -3.96 -17.10 4.20
CA SER A 64 -4.58 -17.40 5.49
C SER A 64 -4.65 -16.17 6.39
N ASP A 65 -3.55 -15.42 6.47
CA ASP A 65 -3.44 -14.23 7.32
C ASP A 65 -4.31 -13.07 6.82
N ALA A 66 -4.54 -12.98 5.50
CA ALA A 66 -5.37 -11.96 4.87
C ALA A 66 -6.87 -12.32 4.81
N LYS A 67 -7.27 -13.52 5.23
CA LYS A 67 -8.65 -14.04 5.08
C LYS A 67 -9.73 -13.10 5.63
N ALA A 68 -9.44 -12.39 6.71
CA ALA A 68 -10.38 -11.45 7.34
C ALA A 68 -10.36 -10.05 6.72
N MET A 69 -9.47 -9.77 5.75
CA MET A 69 -9.34 -8.48 5.10
C MET A 69 -10.38 -8.33 3.98
N THR A 70 -11.64 -8.25 4.34
CA THR A 70 -12.77 -8.20 3.39
C THR A 70 -13.12 -6.79 2.92
N ARG A 71 -12.50 -5.76 3.49
CA ARG A 71 -12.74 -4.37 3.10
C ARG A 71 -11.78 -3.89 2.01
N PRO A 72 -12.22 -2.92 1.18
CA PRO A 72 -11.46 -2.45 0.03
C PRO A 72 -10.03 -2.01 0.40
N MET A 73 -9.03 -2.53 -0.32
CA MET A 73 -7.63 -2.15 -0.14
C MET A 73 -6.92 -1.90 -1.48
N LEU A 74 -6.33 -0.72 -1.61
CA LEU A 74 -5.34 -0.40 -2.64
C LEU A 74 -3.95 -0.74 -2.10
N VAL A 75 -3.25 -1.61 -2.80
CA VAL A 75 -1.81 -1.89 -2.59
C VAL A 75 -1.01 -1.04 -3.58
N VAL A 76 0.02 -0.35 -3.10
CA VAL A 76 0.95 0.43 -3.92
C VAL A 76 2.36 -0.06 -3.65
N SER A 77 3.11 -0.42 -4.70
CA SER A 77 4.50 -0.84 -4.62
C SER A 77 5.22 -0.59 -5.95
N GLY A 78 6.49 -0.96 -6.05
CA GLY A 78 7.28 -0.75 -7.26
C GLY A 78 8.35 -1.81 -7.47
N SER A 79 8.96 -1.79 -8.66
CA SER A 79 9.90 -2.83 -9.06
C SER A 79 11.24 -2.80 -8.30
N LEU A 80 11.53 -1.71 -7.59
CA LEU A 80 12.73 -1.56 -6.74
C LEU A 80 12.38 -1.47 -5.25
N ASP A 81 11.10 -1.72 -4.88
CA ASP A 81 10.61 -1.65 -3.49
C ASP A 81 11.00 -2.93 -2.71
N GLY A 82 12.29 -3.16 -2.61
CA GLY A 82 12.88 -4.28 -1.88
C GLY A 82 13.16 -3.96 -0.41
N GLU A 83 14.16 -4.63 0.11
CA GLU A 83 14.62 -4.49 1.47
C GLU A 83 15.32 -3.15 1.71
N VAL A 84 14.98 -2.46 2.81
CA VAL A 84 15.61 -1.18 3.21
C VAL A 84 16.15 -1.17 4.64
N LEU A 85 15.73 -2.10 5.48
CA LEU A 85 16.05 -2.11 6.92
C LEU A 85 16.62 -3.45 7.42
N GLY A 86 17.19 -4.27 6.56
CA GLY A 86 17.67 -5.61 6.94
C GLY A 86 16.57 -6.58 7.36
N ASN A 87 15.32 -6.29 7.00
CA ASN A 87 14.15 -7.07 7.38
C ASN A 87 13.86 -8.25 6.43
N GLY A 88 14.61 -8.35 5.31
CA GLY A 88 14.49 -9.42 4.32
C GLY A 88 13.21 -9.39 3.48
N GLU A 89 12.54 -8.24 3.40
CA GLU A 89 11.39 -8.07 2.50
C GLU A 89 11.86 -7.99 1.05
N SER A 90 11.36 -8.86 0.19
CA SER A 90 11.61 -8.81 -1.24
C SER A 90 10.52 -8.03 -1.98
N VAL A 91 10.83 -7.60 -3.18
CA VAL A 91 9.86 -6.96 -4.10
C VAL A 91 8.64 -7.87 -4.31
N GLU A 92 8.86 -9.19 -4.46
CA GLU A 92 7.79 -10.16 -4.62
C GLU A 92 6.93 -10.30 -3.36
N SER A 93 7.52 -10.18 -2.16
CA SER A 93 6.75 -10.26 -0.91
C SER A 93 5.77 -9.11 -0.79
N ARG A 94 6.14 -7.92 -1.26
CA ARG A 94 5.25 -6.76 -1.29
C ARG A 94 4.08 -6.94 -2.25
N ARG A 95 4.35 -7.44 -3.46
CA ARG A 95 3.31 -7.77 -4.43
C ARG A 95 2.36 -8.86 -3.91
N ARG A 96 2.91 -9.86 -3.23
CA ARG A 96 2.14 -10.95 -2.63
C ARG A 96 1.05 -10.48 -1.65
N VAL A 97 1.19 -9.29 -1.07
CA VAL A 97 0.10 -8.71 -0.26
C VAL A 97 -1.18 -8.57 -1.09
N TYR A 98 -1.07 -8.02 -2.31
CA TYR A 98 -2.23 -7.92 -3.22
C TYR A 98 -2.77 -9.29 -3.62
N ASP A 99 -1.89 -10.24 -3.96
CA ASP A 99 -2.28 -11.57 -4.40
C ASP A 99 -3.03 -12.32 -3.28
N ALA A 100 -2.63 -12.13 -2.02
CA ALA A 100 -3.23 -12.75 -0.85
C ALA A 100 -4.60 -12.18 -0.44
N LEU A 101 -4.93 -10.96 -0.85
CA LEU A 101 -6.22 -10.34 -0.53
C LEU A 101 -7.38 -11.14 -1.15
N PRO A 102 -8.50 -11.29 -0.43
CA PRO A 102 -9.71 -11.88 -0.98
C PRO A 102 -10.15 -11.20 -2.29
N ALA A 103 -10.83 -11.96 -3.16
CA ALA A 103 -11.44 -11.39 -4.36
C ALA A 103 -12.49 -10.34 -3.98
N GLY A 104 -12.71 -9.37 -4.86
CA GLY A 104 -13.67 -8.31 -4.67
C GLY A 104 -13.01 -6.93 -4.72
N ALA A 105 -13.16 -6.12 -3.69
CA ALA A 105 -12.69 -4.75 -3.73
C ALA A 105 -11.19 -4.64 -3.40
N LYS A 106 -10.31 -5.06 -4.31
CA LYS A 106 -8.85 -4.88 -4.22
C LYS A 106 -8.30 -4.23 -5.48
N ALA A 107 -7.23 -3.45 -5.34
CA ALA A 107 -6.47 -2.89 -6.46
C ALA A 107 -4.97 -2.91 -6.17
N LEU A 108 -4.17 -2.93 -7.23
CA LEU A 108 -2.73 -2.79 -7.21
C LEU A 108 -2.31 -1.66 -8.14
N LEU A 109 -1.53 -0.74 -7.62
CA LEU A 109 -0.67 0.15 -8.40
C LEU A 109 0.77 -0.35 -8.28
N TRP A 110 1.35 -0.75 -9.42
CA TRP A 110 2.73 -1.18 -9.51
C TRP A 110 3.51 -0.21 -10.38
N ILE A 111 4.53 0.44 -9.82
CA ILE A 111 5.30 1.49 -10.48
C ILE A 111 6.70 0.98 -10.82
N PRO A 112 7.04 0.83 -12.11
CA PRO A 112 8.40 0.50 -12.52
C PRO A 112 9.41 1.56 -12.05
N GLY A 113 10.55 1.13 -11.51
CA GLY A 113 11.60 2.01 -11.00
C GLY A 113 11.34 2.68 -9.65
N ALA A 114 10.15 2.54 -9.07
CA ALA A 114 9.88 3.03 -7.73
C ALA A 114 10.49 2.12 -6.66
N ASP A 115 11.20 2.73 -5.72
CA ASP A 115 11.78 2.09 -4.53
C ASP A 115 10.92 2.37 -3.27
N HIS A 116 11.36 1.84 -2.13
CA HIS A 116 10.66 2.02 -0.86
C HIS A 116 10.41 3.48 -0.49
N LEU A 117 11.34 4.37 -0.78
CA LEU A 117 11.25 5.78 -0.42
C LEU A 117 10.44 6.61 -1.41
N SER A 118 10.19 6.10 -2.62
CA SER A 118 9.31 6.74 -3.61
C SER A 118 7.89 6.97 -3.11
N PHE A 119 7.50 6.34 -1.99
CA PHE A 119 6.17 6.47 -1.38
C PHE A 119 6.17 7.32 -0.11
N ALA A 120 7.35 7.81 0.33
CA ALA A 120 7.49 8.57 1.58
C ALA A 120 7.09 10.05 1.47
N GLY A 121 7.00 10.58 0.26
CA GLY A 121 6.48 11.92 -0.03
C GLY A 121 7.44 13.09 0.21
N ASN A 122 8.58 12.91 0.87
CA ASN A 122 9.56 13.98 1.08
C ASN A 122 10.98 13.45 1.36
N GLU A 123 11.87 13.53 0.37
CA GLU A 123 13.28 13.15 0.48
C GLU A 123 14.05 13.91 1.56
N LYS A 124 13.68 15.17 1.81
CA LYS A 124 14.39 16.05 2.77
C LYS A 124 14.22 15.61 4.22
N LEU A 125 13.25 14.74 4.51
CA LEU A 125 13.00 14.21 5.85
C LEU A 125 13.78 12.94 6.16
N ILE A 126 14.50 12.37 5.18
CA ILE A 126 15.32 11.19 5.39
C ILE A 126 16.65 11.66 5.97
N PRO A 127 17.00 11.27 7.22
CA PRO A 127 18.29 11.65 7.80
C PRO A 127 19.43 11.16 6.89
N SER A 128 20.43 12.00 6.68
CA SER A 128 21.63 11.70 5.85
C SER A 128 22.43 10.48 6.31
N ASN A 129 22.22 10.02 7.55
CA ASN A 129 22.80 8.81 8.11
C ASN A 129 21.98 7.53 7.84
N PHE A 130 20.84 7.64 7.19
CA PHE A 130 20.10 6.47 6.69
C PHE A 130 20.80 5.98 5.43
N LEU A 131 21.46 4.82 5.50
CA LEU A 131 22.29 4.23 4.44
C LEU A 131 21.47 3.66 3.25
N ILE A 132 20.32 4.24 2.96
CA ILE A 132 19.53 3.83 1.80
C ILE A 132 20.07 4.56 0.58
N ARG A 133 20.83 3.83 -0.23
CA ARG A 133 21.33 4.34 -1.51
C ARG A 133 20.24 4.17 -2.56
N ARG A 134 19.71 5.28 -3.05
CA ARG A 134 18.72 5.28 -4.13
C ARG A 134 19.42 5.41 -5.49
N GLU A 135 18.83 4.81 -6.51
CA GLU A 135 19.33 4.94 -7.88
C GLU A 135 19.01 6.33 -8.46
N ASN A 136 19.92 6.88 -9.26
CA ASN A 136 19.69 8.19 -9.90
C ASN A 136 18.47 8.19 -10.82
N ALA A 137 18.19 7.07 -11.51
CA ALA A 137 17.00 6.92 -12.35
C ALA A 137 15.70 7.02 -11.54
N THR A 138 15.66 6.42 -10.33
CA THR A 138 14.53 6.53 -9.41
C THR A 138 14.30 7.96 -8.96
N LEU A 139 15.39 8.66 -8.59
CA LEU A 139 15.32 10.07 -8.19
C LEU A 139 14.82 10.98 -9.33
N ALA A 140 15.27 10.73 -10.56
CA ALA A 140 14.82 11.48 -11.74
C ALA A 140 13.32 11.29 -12.03
N SER A 141 12.76 10.13 -11.68
CA SER A 141 11.36 9.78 -11.91
C SER A 141 10.43 10.08 -10.73
N GLU A 142 10.95 10.53 -9.59
CA GLU A 142 10.20 10.64 -8.34
C GLU A 142 8.93 11.49 -8.44
N ALA A 143 8.98 12.62 -9.15
CA ALA A 143 7.81 13.46 -9.35
C ALA A 143 6.70 12.74 -10.18
N ALA A 144 7.08 11.83 -11.09
CA ALA A 144 6.13 10.99 -11.81
C ALA A 144 5.53 9.94 -10.88
N HIS A 145 6.37 9.25 -10.09
CA HIS A 145 5.91 8.28 -9.08
C HIS A 145 4.89 8.90 -8.13
N HIS A 146 5.17 10.09 -7.59
CA HIS A 146 4.24 10.79 -6.69
C HIS A 146 2.92 11.15 -7.38
N ARG A 147 2.94 11.56 -8.66
CA ARG A 147 1.70 11.82 -9.42
C ARG A 147 0.86 10.55 -9.57
N SER A 148 1.48 9.43 -9.93
CA SER A 148 0.79 8.15 -10.09
C SER A 148 0.19 7.68 -8.77
N VAL A 149 0.93 7.76 -7.66
CA VAL A 149 0.42 7.43 -6.32
C VAL A 149 -0.77 8.30 -5.94
N ALA A 150 -0.66 9.63 -6.16
CA ALA A 150 -1.75 10.55 -5.85
C ALA A 150 -2.99 10.28 -6.71
N ALA A 151 -2.81 10.09 -8.03
CA ALA A 151 -3.91 9.79 -8.94
C ALA A 151 -4.64 8.50 -8.57
N ALA A 152 -3.90 7.42 -8.32
CA ALA A 152 -4.47 6.13 -7.92
C ALA A 152 -5.18 6.22 -6.57
N THR A 153 -4.56 6.86 -5.59
CA THR A 153 -5.13 7.02 -4.24
C THR A 153 -6.43 7.81 -4.29
N VAL A 154 -6.46 8.95 -5.00
CA VAL A 154 -7.66 9.78 -5.13
C VAL A 154 -8.78 9.03 -5.85
N ALA A 155 -8.48 8.37 -6.98
CA ALA A 155 -9.47 7.59 -7.72
C ALA A 155 -10.04 6.45 -6.87
N TRP A 156 -9.16 5.73 -6.15
CA TRP A 156 -9.54 4.67 -5.23
C TRP A 156 -10.48 5.16 -4.13
N LEU A 157 -10.08 6.20 -3.42
CA LEU A 157 -10.87 6.73 -2.30
C LEU A 157 -12.21 7.31 -2.75
N LYS A 158 -12.25 8.01 -3.91
CA LYS A 158 -13.51 8.48 -4.49
C LYS A 158 -14.44 7.31 -4.85
N GLY A 159 -13.89 6.26 -5.44
CA GLY A 159 -14.66 5.06 -5.74
C GLY A 159 -15.24 4.43 -4.49
N GLN A 160 -14.41 4.17 -3.48
CA GLN A 160 -14.81 3.41 -2.30
C GLN A 160 -15.67 4.21 -1.30
N LEU A 161 -15.41 5.51 -1.16
CA LEU A 161 -16.12 6.34 -0.17
C LEU A 161 -17.29 7.12 -0.74
N LEU A 162 -17.28 7.41 -2.06
CA LEU A 162 -18.28 8.25 -2.71
C LEU A 162 -19.08 7.50 -3.79
N GLY A 163 -18.77 6.23 -4.04
CA GLY A 163 -19.44 5.42 -5.06
C GLY A 163 -19.20 5.89 -6.49
N GLN A 164 -18.13 6.65 -6.74
CA GLN A 164 -17.82 7.11 -8.10
C GLN A 164 -17.30 5.95 -8.97
N PRO A 165 -17.62 5.90 -10.26
CA PRO A 165 -17.07 4.89 -11.15
C PRO A 165 -15.54 4.91 -11.15
N MET A 166 -14.91 3.74 -11.02
CA MET A 166 -13.47 3.59 -11.08
C MET A 166 -13.06 2.93 -12.39
N GLY A 167 -12.36 3.68 -13.23
CA GLY A 167 -11.58 3.17 -14.36
C GLY A 167 -10.09 3.11 -14.03
N VAL A 168 -9.26 3.10 -15.06
CA VAL A 168 -7.82 3.39 -14.92
C VAL A 168 -7.68 4.85 -14.49
N PRO A 169 -6.97 5.14 -13.39
CA PRO A 169 -6.84 6.52 -12.91
C PRO A 169 -6.16 7.42 -13.95
N ALA A 170 -6.77 8.56 -14.24
CA ALA A 170 -6.12 9.56 -15.08
C ALA A 170 -4.89 10.12 -14.34
N GLY A 171 -3.74 10.16 -15.02
CA GLY A 171 -2.47 10.67 -14.46
C GLY A 171 -1.49 9.58 -14.04
N LEU A 172 -1.79 8.29 -14.29
CA LEU A 172 -0.78 7.24 -14.24
C LEU A 172 0.22 7.42 -15.39
N ALA A 173 1.48 7.06 -15.17
CA ALA A 173 2.44 6.94 -16.26
C ALA A 173 2.09 5.74 -17.16
N ALA A 174 2.55 5.75 -18.41
CA ALA A 174 2.17 4.72 -19.38
C ALA A 174 2.69 3.32 -19.01
N GLU A 175 3.81 3.26 -18.27
CA GLU A 175 4.46 2.05 -17.78
C GLU A 175 3.86 1.51 -16.47
N ASP A 176 3.01 2.29 -15.78
CA ASP A 176 2.41 1.87 -14.52
C ASP A 176 1.39 0.74 -14.76
N LEU A 177 1.45 -0.28 -13.92
CA LEU A 177 0.47 -1.36 -13.94
C LEU A 177 -0.65 -1.07 -12.92
N TRP A 178 -1.87 -1.01 -13.42
CA TRP A 178 -3.08 -0.92 -12.63
C TRP A 178 -3.91 -2.20 -12.74
N LEU A 179 -4.06 -2.91 -11.62
CA LEU A 179 -4.88 -4.12 -11.53
C LEU A 179 -6.06 -3.90 -10.58
N ARG A 180 -7.18 -4.52 -10.90
CA ARG A 180 -8.36 -4.62 -10.01
C ARG A 180 -8.84 -6.05 -9.97
N GLY A 181 -9.25 -6.53 -8.81
CA GLY A 181 -9.76 -7.89 -8.59
C GLY A 181 -10.96 -7.92 -7.67
#